data_775a0ea69472e2c1bec4123fe7653e9f
#
_entry.id   775a0ea69472e2c1bec4123fe7653e9f
#
_cell.length_a   1.000
_cell.length_b   1.000
_cell.length_c   1.000
_cell.angle_alpha   90.00
_cell.angle_beta   90.00
_cell.angle_gamma   90.00
#
_symmetry.space_group_name_H-M   'P 1'
#
loop_
_entity.id
_entity.type
_entity.pdbx_description
1 polymer ?
#
loop_
_entity_poly.entity_id
_entity_poly.type
_entity_poly.pdbx_seq_one_letter_code
_entity_poly.pdbx_strand_id
1 'polypeptide(L)'
;MLIYSCSPTMYVLDKTPNLTGDLYKKTFLLKNQKNLKKEPYNADLLKENVESLTTYAFGFLIEEADRLMLKNYSKAKKIESEAHQYFVEAVLCGDSAISYKHKDYFNWLTSNQEINSNILRKANYSNKDLELFYWTAAAYGGAVSSSGGDPKWIIKLPRIGKLLNTIVDMDSSWNNGAALVALISYTMNNPLISASEADSISKNLFDQAVIASEGKDMGPYLAFAESVSKIRQRKDEFVLLLNKALNIKINSSKEFKLTNTISKNRAEWLLDNIDEFFY
;
A
#
# COMPACT_ATOMS: atom_id res chain seq x y z
N MET A 1 -5.96 20.55 2.92
CA MET A 1 -7.41 20.52 3.26
C MET A 1 -8.05 19.56 2.27
N LEU A 2 -8.04 18.26 2.62
CA LEU A 2 -8.66 17.21 1.80
C LEU A 2 -10.17 17.34 1.97
N ILE A 3 -10.86 17.52 0.87
CA ILE A 3 -12.31 17.65 0.81
C ILE A 3 -12.91 16.27 1.09
N TYR A 4 -13.21 16.00 2.36
CA TYR A 4 -14.06 14.89 2.78
C TYR A 4 -15.53 15.29 2.56
N SER A 5 -15.94 15.35 1.30
CA SER A 5 -17.35 15.34 0.99
C SER A 5 -17.81 13.87 0.88
N CYS A 6 -19.01 13.55 1.30
CA CYS A 6 -19.69 12.30 1.00
C CYS A 6 -19.66 12.11 -0.52
N SER A 7 -18.57 11.50 -1.04
CA SER A 7 -18.44 11.35 -2.48
C SER A 7 -19.41 10.28 -2.95
N PRO A 8 -20.04 10.45 -4.10
CA PRO A 8 -20.87 9.42 -4.74
C PRO A 8 -20.14 8.06 -4.84
N THR A 9 -18.81 8.09 -4.86
CA THR A 9 -17.90 6.94 -4.89
C THR A 9 -18.08 6.03 -3.67
N MET A 10 -18.31 6.60 -2.46
CA MET A 10 -18.52 5.83 -1.23
C MET A 10 -19.83 5.01 -1.27
N TYR A 11 -20.89 5.60 -1.81
CA TYR A 11 -22.18 4.94 -1.94
C TYR A 11 -22.14 3.79 -2.97
N VAL A 12 -21.34 3.98 -4.01
CA VAL A 12 -21.17 2.99 -5.09
C VAL A 12 -20.26 1.85 -4.66
N LEU A 13 -19.20 2.10 -3.89
CA LEU A 13 -18.32 1.07 -3.30
C LEU A 13 -19.10 0.07 -2.43
N ASP A 14 -20.09 0.55 -1.71
CA ASP A 14 -20.91 -0.26 -0.81
C ASP A 14 -21.85 -1.23 -1.58
N LYS A 15 -22.21 -0.92 -2.81
CA LYS A 15 -23.23 -1.67 -3.57
C LYS A 15 -22.73 -2.40 -4.82
N THR A 16 -21.67 -1.94 -5.46
CA THR A 16 -21.18 -2.52 -6.73
C THR A 16 -19.67 -2.30 -6.92
N PRO A 17 -18.80 -3.16 -6.36
CA PRO A 17 -17.34 -3.01 -6.44
C PRO A 17 -16.80 -2.86 -7.86
N ASN A 18 -17.33 -3.63 -8.81
CA ASN A 18 -16.88 -3.60 -10.21
C ASN A 18 -17.24 -2.28 -10.92
N LEU A 19 -18.44 -1.75 -10.65
CA LEU A 19 -18.88 -0.47 -11.20
C LEU A 19 -18.03 0.68 -10.64
N THR A 20 -17.56 0.54 -9.41
CA THR A 20 -16.70 1.53 -8.75
C THR A 20 -15.30 1.54 -9.34
N GLY A 21 -14.73 0.39 -9.69
CA GLY A 21 -13.45 0.31 -10.41
C GLY A 21 -13.50 1.05 -11.75
N ASP A 22 -14.53 0.81 -12.54
CA ASP A 22 -14.76 1.50 -13.81
C ASP A 22 -14.97 3.01 -13.62
N LEU A 23 -15.72 3.40 -12.59
CA LEU A 23 -15.95 4.79 -12.28
C LEU A 23 -14.64 5.47 -11.84
N TYR A 24 -13.87 4.84 -10.97
CA TYR A 24 -12.56 5.33 -10.55
C TYR A 24 -11.62 5.50 -11.76
N LYS A 25 -11.53 4.49 -12.60
CA LYS A 25 -10.71 4.50 -13.82
C LYS A 25 -11.05 5.67 -14.72
N LYS A 26 -12.33 5.90 -15.00
CA LYS A 26 -12.79 6.99 -15.87
C LYS A 26 -12.62 8.37 -15.24
N THR A 27 -12.93 8.51 -13.96
CA THR A 27 -13.00 9.81 -13.29
C THR A 27 -11.64 10.33 -12.86
N PHE A 28 -10.78 9.44 -12.33
CA PHE A 28 -9.49 9.82 -11.76
C PHE A 28 -8.32 9.38 -12.64
N LEU A 29 -8.18 8.07 -12.89
CA LEU A 29 -7.02 7.52 -13.57
C LEU A 29 -6.83 8.09 -14.98
N LEU A 30 -7.83 7.95 -15.85
CA LEU A 30 -7.73 8.43 -17.24
C LEU A 30 -7.62 9.96 -17.32
N LYS A 31 -8.24 10.68 -16.39
CA LYS A 31 -8.12 12.14 -16.31
C LYS A 31 -6.70 12.55 -15.93
N ASN A 32 -6.11 11.93 -14.90
CA ASN A 32 -4.75 12.22 -14.46
C ASN A 32 -3.73 11.88 -15.54
N GLN A 33 -3.85 10.71 -16.18
CA GLN A 33 -2.99 10.34 -17.31
C GLN A 33 -3.12 11.34 -18.50
N LYS A 34 -4.33 11.81 -18.79
CA LYS A 34 -4.55 12.82 -19.85
C LYS A 34 -3.91 14.16 -19.51
N ASN A 35 -3.97 14.57 -18.25
CA ASN A 35 -3.33 15.81 -17.80
C ASN A 35 -1.81 15.69 -17.87
N LEU A 36 -1.25 14.58 -17.38
CA LEU A 36 0.18 14.32 -17.43
C LEU A 36 0.74 14.30 -18.85
N LYS A 37 -0.02 13.76 -19.82
CA LYS A 37 0.39 13.80 -21.25
C LYS A 37 0.57 15.22 -21.79
N LYS A 38 -0.14 16.20 -21.26
CA LYS A 38 0.00 17.61 -21.65
C LYS A 38 1.21 18.28 -21.01
N GLU A 39 1.52 17.88 -19.78
CA GLU A 39 2.60 18.46 -18.97
C GLU A 39 3.45 17.32 -18.33
N PRO A 40 4.26 16.58 -19.15
CA PRO A 40 4.89 15.32 -18.71
C PRO A 40 5.98 15.51 -17.65
N TYR A 41 6.44 16.73 -17.42
CA TYR A 41 7.46 17.07 -16.42
C TYR A 41 6.89 17.78 -15.19
N ASN A 42 5.57 17.88 -15.08
CA ASN A 42 4.91 18.50 -13.93
C ASN A 42 4.90 17.54 -12.74
N ALA A 43 5.66 17.87 -11.68
CA ALA A 43 5.84 17.00 -10.51
C ALA A 43 4.52 16.73 -9.75
N ASP A 44 3.59 17.68 -9.72
CA ASP A 44 2.32 17.51 -9.04
C ASP A 44 1.40 16.56 -9.83
N LEU A 45 1.38 16.67 -11.17
CA LEU A 45 0.65 15.72 -12.02
C LEU A 45 1.25 14.32 -11.99
N LEU A 46 2.58 14.20 -11.91
CA LEU A 46 3.25 12.91 -11.70
C LEU A 46 2.82 12.29 -10.37
N LYS A 47 2.78 13.08 -9.28
CA LYS A 47 2.31 12.63 -7.97
C LYS A 47 0.86 12.13 -8.02
N GLU A 48 -0.06 12.90 -8.64
CA GLU A 48 -1.46 12.48 -8.82
C GLU A 48 -1.58 11.16 -9.61
N ASN A 49 -0.68 10.94 -10.59
CA ASN A 49 -0.66 9.69 -11.34
C ASN A 49 -0.14 8.52 -10.52
N VAL A 50 0.94 8.69 -9.74
CA VAL A 50 1.40 7.63 -8.81
C VAL A 50 0.27 7.15 -7.92
N GLU A 51 -0.42 8.08 -7.26
CA GLU A 51 -1.52 7.79 -6.35
C GLU A 51 -2.67 7.07 -7.08
N SER A 52 -3.14 7.62 -8.20
CA SER A 52 -4.29 7.05 -8.90
C SER A 52 -4.01 5.70 -9.55
N LEU A 53 -2.82 5.49 -10.13
CA LEU A 53 -2.39 4.21 -10.70
C LEU A 53 -2.27 3.14 -9.62
N THR A 54 -1.61 3.46 -8.51
CA THR A 54 -1.39 2.53 -7.40
C THR A 54 -2.70 2.17 -6.71
N THR A 55 -3.56 3.15 -6.46
CA THR A 55 -4.89 2.93 -5.88
C THR A 55 -5.75 2.05 -6.78
N TYR A 56 -5.75 2.28 -8.09
CA TYR A 56 -6.51 1.45 -9.02
C TYR A 56 -5.99 0.02 -9.05
N ALA A 57 -4.68 -0.14 -9.13
CA ALA A 57 -4.06 -1.46 -9.21
C ALA A 57 -4.29 -2.29 -7.93
N PHE A 58 -4.07 -1.74 -6.73
CA PHE A 58 -4.31 -2.46 -5.48
C PHE A 58 -5.81 -2.60 -5.17
N GLY A 59 -6.53 -1.49 -5.18
CA GLY A 59 -7.91 -1.44 -4.66
C GLY A 59 -8.93 -2.15 -5.55
N PHE A 60 -8.62 -2.37 -6.82
CA PHE A 60 -9.56 -3.00 -7.75
C PHE A 60 -8.97 -4.24 -8.44
N LEU A 61 -7.80 -4.13 -9.07
CA LEU A 61 -7.29 -5.24 -9.87
C LEU A 61 -6.73 -6.37 -9.00
N ILE A 62 -5.87 -6.07 -8.02
CA ILE A 62 -5.31 -7.10 -7.14
C ILE A 62 -6.41 -7.71 -6.27
N GLU A 63 -7.33 -6.91 -5.76
CA GLU A 63 -8.47 -7.42 -4.97
C GLU A 63 -9.37 -8.35 -5.81
N GLU A 64 -9.63 -8.05 -7.08
CA GLU A 64 -10.35 -8.95 -7.99
C GLU A 64 -9.53 -10.21 -8.29
N ALA A 65 -8.23 -10.07 -8.56
CA ALA A 65 -7.35 -11.19 -8.83
C ALA A 65 -7.29 -12.18 -7.65
N ASP A 66 -7.12 -11.67 -6.42
CA ASP A 66 -7.09 -12.49 -5.20
C ASP A 66 -8.39 -13.30 -5.04
N ARG A 67 -9.56 -12.66 -5.21
CA ARG A 67 -10.86 -13.33 -5.11
C ARG A 67 -11.07 -14.37 -6.19
N LEU A 68 -10.47 -14.19 -7.35
CA LEU A 68 -10.53 -15.14 -8.46
C LEU A 68 -9.49 -16.26 -8.35
N MET A 69 -8.42 -16.09 -7.58
CA MET A 69 -7.33 -17.05 -7.50
C MET A 69 -7.80 -18.46 -7.18
N LEU A 70 -8.77 -18.59 -6.28
CA LEU A 70 -9.35 -19.85 -5.85
C LEU A 70 -10.35 -20.43 -6.87
N LYS A 71 -10.93 -19.61 -7.75
CA LYS A 71 -12.03 -20.00 -8.66
C LYS A 71 -11.60 -20.08 -10.13
N ASN A 72 -10.74 -19.19 -10.55
CA ASN A 72 -10.27 -19.08 -11.93
C ASN A 72 -8.85 -18.51 -12.00
N TYR A 73 -7.89 -19.39 -11.74
CA TYR A 73 -6.46 -19.05 -11.71
C TYR A 73 -5.98 -18.32 -12.98
N SER A 74 -6.38 -18.79 -14.18
CA SER A 74 -5.95 -18.17 -15.44
C SER A 74 -6.47 -16.73 -15.58
N LYS A 75 -7.72 -16.46 -15.18
CA LYS A 75 -8.26 -15.10 -15.21
C LYS A 75 -7.59 -14.23 -14.16
N ALA A 76 -7.37 -14.76 -12.94
CA ALA A 76 -6.66 -14.05 -11.87
C ALA A 76 -5.28 -13.60 -12.29
N LYS A 77 -4.49 -14.49 -12.91
CA LYS A 77 -3.13 -14.15 -13.41
C LYS A 77 -3.12 -13.10 -14.53
N LYS A 78 -4.15 -13.05 -15.37
CA LYS A 78 -4.29 -11.98 -16.37
C LYS A 78 -4.53 -10.62 -15.72
N ILE A 79 -5.41 -10.57 -14.72
CA ILE A 79 -5.71 -9.34 -13.98
C ILE A 79 -4.47 -8.89 -13.17
N GLU A 80 -3.76 -9.82 -12.54
CA GLU A 80 -2.50 -9.53 -11.84
C GLU A 80 -1.44 -8.94 -12.80
N SER A 81 -1.33 -9.49 -14.00
CA SER A 81 -0.43 -8.95 -15.04
C SER A 81 -0.87 -7.56 -15.52
N GLU A 82 -2.17 -7.28 -15.61
CA GLU A 82 -2.66 -5.92 -15.89
C GLU A 82 -2.29 -4.96 -14.74
N ALA A 83 -2.51 -5.37 -13.49
CA ALA A 83 -2.14 -4.59 -12.31
C ALA A 83 -0.63 -4.27 -12.28
N HIS A 84 0.21 -5.25 -12.66
CA HIS A 84 1.65 -5.07 -12.76
C HIS A 84 2.02 -3.90 -13.69
N GLN A 85 1.37 -3.77 -14.84
CA GLN A 85 1.63 -2.68 -15.79
C GLN A 85 1.33 -1.31 -15.16
N TYR A 86 0.23 -1.18 -14.40
CA TYR A 86 -0.11 0.05 -13.68
C TYR A 86 0.91 0.36 -12.58
N PHE A 87 1.39 -0.64 -11.84
CA PHE A 87 2.43 -0.44 -10.84
C PHE A 87 3.75 0.02 -11.47
N VAL A 88 4.15 -0.56 -12.60
CA VAL A 88 5.35 -0.14 -13.35
C VAL A 88 5.24 1.32 -13.78
N GLU A 89 4.11 1.73 -14.34
CA GLU A 89 3.86 3.12 -14.71
C GLU A 89 3.89 4.05 -13.47
N ALA A 90 3.29 3.62 -12.37
CA ALA A 90 3.31 4.35 -11.12
C ALA A 90 4.74 4.54 -10.57
N VAL A 91 5.57 3.51 -10.59
CA VAL A 91 6.99 3.62 -10.19
C VAL A 91 7.72 4.67 -11.03
N LEU A 92 7.53 4.65 -12.36
CA LEU A 92 8.16 5.63 -13.25
C LEU A 92 7.71 7.07 -12.93
N CYS A 93 6.42 7.27 -12.69
CA CYS A 93 5.88 8.57 -12.28
C CYS A 93 6.47 9.02 -10.94
N GLY A 94 6.51 8.13 -9.93
CA GLY A 94 7.01 8.43 -8.60
C GLY A 94 8.50 8.78 -8.59
N ASP A 95 9.31 7.94 -9.21
CA ASP A 95 10.74 8.20 -9.35
C ASP A 95 11.01 9.52 -10.08
N SER A 96 10.27 9.81 -11.14
CA SER A 96 10.40 11.07 -11.88
C SER A 96 10.01 12.28 -11.02
N ALA A 97 8.87 12.21 -10.32
CA ALA A 97 8.40 13.30 -9.48
C ALA A 97 9.38 13.63 -8.35
N ILE A 98 9.95 12.59 -7.70
CA ILE A 98 10.96 12.79 -6.65
C ILE A 98 12.26 13.35 -7.26
N SER A 99 12.71 12.81 -8.39
CA SER A 99 13.96 13.24 -9.04
C SER A 99 13.92 14.69 -9.51
N TYR A 100 12.77 15.20 -9.93
CA TYR A 100 12.63 16.61 -10.32
C TYR A 100 12.76 17.55 -9.13
N LYS A 101 12.35 17.12 -7.94
CA LYS A 101 12.49 17.88 -6.70
C LYS A 101 13.87 17.70 -6.06
N HIS A 102 14.44 16.50 -6.15
CA HIS A 102 15.62 16.07 -5.42
C HIS A 102 16.62 15.38 -6.35
N LYS A 103 17.60 16.11 -6.86
CA LYS A 103 18.56 15.65 -7.88
C LYS A 103 19.36 14.40 -7.46
N ASP A 104 19.63 14.23 -6.17
CA ASP A 104 20.42 13.11 -5.65
C ASP A 104 19.56 11.87 -5.30
N TYR A 105 18.26 11.89 -5.64
CA TYR A 105 17.31 10.86 -5.29
C TYR A 105 17.76 9.45 -5.68
N PHE A 106 18.18 9.23 -6.93
CA PHE A 106 18.59 7.89 -7.37
C PHE A 106 19.87 7.42 -6.69
N ASN A 107 20.83 8.29 -6.47
CA ASN A 107 22.06 7.96 -5.74
C ASN A 107 21.72 7.54 -4.31
N TRP A 108 20.82 8.30 -3.65
CA TRP A 108 20.35 7.95 -2.33
C TRP A 108 19.54 6.64 -2.34
N LEU A 109 18.58 6.46 -3.25
CA LEU A 109 17.69 5.29 -3.30
C LEU A 109 18.45 3.99 -3.54
N THR A 110 19.53 4.02 -4.32
CA THR A 110 20.33 2.85 -4.70
C THR A 110 21.58 2.65 -3.84
N SER A 111 21.91 3.60 -2.96
CA SER A 111 23.07 3.45 -2.07
C SER A 111 22.84 2.38 -1.01
N ASN A 112 23.90 1.65 -0.64
CA ASN A 112 23.86 0.71 0.49
C ASN A 112 24.03 1.38 1.86
N GLN A 113 24.03 2.73 1.91
CA GLN A 113 24.14 3.47 3.17
C GLN A 113 22.86 3.30 3.99
N GLU A 114 23.02 2.90 5.24
CA GLU A 114 21.93 2.95 6.22
C GLU A 114 21.39 4.39 6.29
N ILE A 115 20.07 4.48 6.47
CA ILE A 115 19.40 5.76 6.58
C ILE A 115 19.86 6.41 7.89
N ASN A 116 20.83 7.28 7.76
CA ASN A 116 21.17 8.15 8.87
C ASN A 116 20.23 9.36 8.78
N SER A 117 19.43 9.62 9.81
CA SER A 117 18.51 10.77 9.90
C SER A 117 19.20 12.11 9.56
N ASN A 118 20.52 12.19 9.74
CA ASN A 118 21.32 13.34 9.32
C ASN A 118 21.48 13.47 7.79
N ILE A 119 21.42 12.36 7.03
CA ILE A 119 21.47 12.38 5.56
C ILE A 119 20.16 12.91 5.01
N LEU A 120 19.02 12.53 5.59
CA LEU A 120 17.71 13.05 5.21
C LEU A 120 17.59 14.55 5.43
N ARG A 121 18.09 15.06 6.55
CA ARG A 121 18.17 16.51 6.80
C ARG A 121 19.08 17.22 5.80
N LYS A 122 20.15 16.57 5.34
CA LYS A 122 21.03 17.10 4.28
C LYS A 122 20.41 17.05 2.89
N ALA A 123 19.48 16.12 2.62
CA ALA A 123 18.83 15.98 1.32
C ALA A 123 17.64 16.95 1.11
N ASN A 124 17.32 17.82 2.09
CA ASN A 124 16.22 18.79 2.03
C ASN A 124 14.83 18.18 1.78
N TYR A 125 14.59 16.92 2.19
CA TYR A 125 13.25 16.35 2.19
C TYR A 125 12.39 17.03 3.26
N SER A 126 11.13 17.26 2.93
CA SER A 126 10.15 17.91 3.81
C SER A 126 8.95 17.00 4.03
N ASN A 127 8.13 17.32 5.03
CA ASN A 127 6.88 16.61 5.27
C ASN A 127 5.95 16.60 4.04
N LYS A 128 6.11 17.54 3.10
CA LYS A 128 5.37 17.56 1.83
C LYS A 128 5.76 16.42 0.88
N ASP A 129 6.94 15.83 1.07
CA ASP A 129 7.43 14.74 0.24
C ASP A 129 6.96 13.36 0.74
N LEU A 130 6.48 13.25 2.00
CA LEU A 130 6.11 11.98 2.63
C LEU A 130 5.03 11.23 1.84
N GLU A 131 4.03 11.95 1.36
CA GLU A 131 2.96 11.36 0.56
C GLU A 131 3.49 10.77 -0.76
N LEU A 132 4.40 11.48 -1.42
CA LEU A 132 5.02 11.00 -2.65
C LEU A 132 5.91 9.78 -2.40
N PHE A 133 6.66 9.77 -1.28
CA PHE A 133 7.47 8.61 -0.87
C PHE A 133 6.57 7.39 -0.58
N TYR A 134 5.47 7.59 0.13
CA TYR A 134 4.53 6.53 0.44
C TYR A 134 3.94 5.88 -0.82
N TRP A 135 3.39 6.68 -1.72
CA TRP A 135 2.78 6.17 -2.94
C TRP A 135 3.82 5.52 -3.88
N THR A 136 5.05 6.07 -3.92
CA THR A 136 6.14 5.46 -4.68
C THR A 136 6.57 4.12 -4.08
N ALA A 137 6.68 4.02 -2.75
CA ALA A 137 6.96 2.77 -2.06
C ALA A 137 5.86 1.73 -2.30
N ALA A 138 4.60 2.13 -2.23
CA ALA A 138 3.47 1.27 -2.51
C ALA A 138 3.49 0.76 -3.97
N ALA A 139 3.80 1.65 -4.93
CA ALA A 139 3.97 1.27 -6.35
C ALA A 139 5.09 0.23 -6.54
N TYR A 140 6.25 0.44 -5.90
CA TYR A 140 7.33 -0.56 -5.90
C TYR A 140 6.88 -1.89 -5.29
N GLY A 141 6.16 -1.85 -4.15
CA GLY A 141 5.62 -3.05 -3.50
C GLY A 141 4.69 -3.83 -4.43
N GLY A 142 3.76 -3.12 -5.08
CA GLY A 142 2.87 -3.71 -6.08
C GLY A 142 3.59 -4.29 -7.28
N ALA A 143 4.60 -3.57 -7.83
CA ALA A 143 5.39 -4.06 -8.95
C ALA A 143 6.21 -5.29 -8.59
N VAL A 144 6.81 -5.35 -7.39
CA VAL A 144 7.53 -6.53 -6.91
C VAL A 144 6.60 -7.72 -6.73
N SER A 145 5.49 -7.55 -6.01
CA SER A 145 4.56 -8.65 -5.68
C SER A 145 3.88 -9.24 -6.91
N SER A 146 3.51 -8.40 -7.89
CA SER A 146 2.83 -8.82 -9.12
C SER A 146 3.78 -9.24 -10.26
N SER A 147 5.10 -9.18 -10.03
CA SER A 147 6.12 -9.49 -11.05
C SER A 147 6.26 -10.97 -11.41
N GLY A 148 5.58 -11.86 -10.66
CA GLY A 148 5.76 -13.31 -10.81
C GLY A 148 7.17 -13.81 -10.48
N GLY A 149 7.91 -13.06 -9.65
CA GLY A 149 9.28 -13.42 -9.27
C GLY A 149 10.37 -12.90 -10.20
N ASP A 150 10.08 -11.93 -11.09
CA ASP A 150 11.08 -11.35 -11.99
C ASP A 150 12.23 -10.71 -11.18
N PRO A 151 13.49 -11.19 -11.36
CA PRO A 151 14.65 -10.68 -10.64
C PRO A 151 14.85 -9.17 -10.79
N LYS A 152 14.44 -8.58 -11.93
CA LYS A 152 14.52 -7.13 -12.16
C LYS A 152 13.68 -6.31 -11.17
N TRP A 153 12.63 -6.92 -10.61
CA TRP A 153 11.79 -6.28 -9.61
C TRP A 153 12.22 -6.68 -8.20
N ILE A 154 12.58 -7.93 -7.97
CA ILE A 154 13.04 -8.41 -6.64
C ILE A 154 14.25 -7.62 -6.14
N ILE A 155 15.22 -7.32 -7.01
CA ILE A 155 16.39 -6.51 -6.62
C ILE A 155 16.03 -5.08 -6.17
N LYS A 156 14.82 -4.62 -6.45
CA LYS A 156 14.32 -3.31 -6.02
C LYS A 156 13.60 -3.33 -4.68
N LEU A 157 13.41 -4.50 -4.07
CA LEU A 157 12.77 -4.65 -2.76
C LEU A 157 13.34 -3.70 -1.68
N PRO A 158 14.67 -3.51 -1.54
CA PRO A 158 15.23 -2.61 -0.54
C PRO A 158 14.79 -1.15 -0.69
N ARG A 159 14.39 -0.72 -1.90
CA ARG A 159 13.91 0.65 -2.16
C ARG A 159 12.63 0.96 -1.40
N ILE A 160 11.75 -0.05 -1.25
CA ILE A 160 10.49 0.05 -0.50
C ILE A 160 10.79 0.40 0.96
N GLY A 161 11.66 -0.40 1.59
CA GLY A 161 12.07 -0.17 2.98
C GLY A 161 12.71 1.21 3.17
N LYS A 162 13.53 1.64 2.20
CA LYS A 162 14.21 2.92 2.27
C LYS A 162 13.24 4.11 2.24
N LEU A 163 12.26 4.07 1.35
CA LEU A 163 11.22 5.11 1.26
C LEU A 163 10.33 5.11 2.51
N LEU A 164 9.86 3.95 2.96
CA LEU A 164 8.96 3.85 4.12
C LEU A 164 9.66 4.20 5.44
N ASN A 165 10.88 3.72 5.67
CA ASN A 165 11.65 4.09 6.86
C ASN A 165 11.94 5.58 6.91
N THR A 166 12.20 6.22 5.75
CA THR A 166 12.34 7.68 5.67
C THR A 166 11.11 8.40 6.19
N ILE A 167 9.91 7.93 5.86
CA ILE A 167 8.66 8.52 6.37
C ILE A 167 8.59 8.36 7.89
N VAL A 168 8.84 7.15 8.39
CA VAL A 168 8.79 6.85 9.84
C VAL A 168 9.82 7.65 10.62
N ASP A 169 11.03 7.84 10.09
CA ASP A 169 12.09 8.63 10.72
C ASP A 169 11.74 10.13 10.76
N MET A 170 10.99 10.62 9.79
CA MET A 170 10.56 12.02 9.74
C MET A 170 9.29 12.25 10.58
N ASP A 171 8.31 11.37 10.47
CA ASP A 171 7.04 11.42 11.20
C ASP A 171 6.41 10.02 11.23
N SER A 172 6.61 9.29 12.32
CA SER A 172 6.03 7.94 12.49
C SER A 172 4.50 7.94 12.58
N SER A 173 3.89 9.07 12.90
CA SER A 173 2.44 9.25 12.97
C SER A 173 1.82 9.71 11.64
N TRP A 174 2.66 9.98 10.63
CA TRP A 174 2.18 10.47 9.34
C TRP A 174 1.06 9.58 8.79
N ASN A 175 -0.03 10.25 8.38
CA ASN A 175 -1.23 9.59 7.87
C ASN A 175 -1.69 8.40 8.76
N ASN A 176 -1.72 8.66 10.08
CA ASN A 176 -2.14 7.70 11.11
C ASN A 176 -1.34 6.39 11.11
N GLY A 177 -0.06 6.46 10.79
CA GLY A 177 0.84 5.31 10.79
C GLY A 177 0.80 4.46 9.51
N ALA A 178 0.31 5.00 8.39
CA ALA A 178 0.22 4.25 7.12
C ALA A 178 1.55 3.62 6.67
N ALA A 179 2.68 4.32 6.90
CA ALA A 179 4.00 3.77 6.60
C ALA A 179 4.38 2.60 7.51
N LEU A 180 3.98 2.62 8.78
CA LEU A 180 4.17 1.51 9.72
C LEU A 180 3.41 0.26 9.25
N VAL A 181 2.16 0.43 8.80
CA VAL A 181 1.34 -0.67 8.24
C VAL A 181 2.01 -1.27 7.02
N ALA A 182 2.49 -0.46 6.08
CA ALA A 182 3.17 -0.94 4.89
C ALA A 182 4.50 -1.66 5.20
N LEU A 183 5.22 -1.21 6.23
CA LEU A 183 6.44 -1.83 6.71
C LEU A 183 6.22 -3.24 7.29
N ILE A 184 5.05 -3.58 7.83
CA ILE A 184 4.73 -4.94 8.28
C ILE A 184 4.90 -5.92 7.10
N SER A 185 4.24 -5.64 5.98
CA SER A 185 4.33 -6.49 4.79
C SER A 185 5.74 -6.51 4.20
N TYR A 186 6.40 -5.35 4.13
CA TYR A 186 7.80 -5.27 3.67
C TYR A 186 8.74 -6.13 4.53
N THR A 187 8.64 -6.04 5.84
CA THR A 187 9.48 -6.77 6.80
C THR A 187 9.35 -8.29 6.62
N MET A 188 8.14 -8.79 6.46
CA MET A 188 7.88 -10.21 6.27
C MET A 188 8.38 -10.76 4.92
N ASN A 189 8.54 -9.89 3.91
CA ASN A 189 9.07 -10.25 2.59
C ASN A 189 10.56 -9.93 2.43
N ASN A 190 11.24 -9.41 3.45
CA ASN A 190 12.66 -9.09 3.38
C ASN A 190 13.52 -10.34 3.63
N PRO A 191 14.24 -10.86 2.62
CA PRO A 191 15.03 -12.09 2.76
C PRO A 191 16.31 -11.90 3.59
N LEU A 192 16.66 -10.68 3.99
CA LEU A 192 17.89 -10.36 4.72
C LEU A 192 17.73 -10.48 6.24
N ILE A 193 16.50 -10.65 6.75
CA ILE A 193 16.22 -10.79 8.17
C ILE A 193 15.68 -12.18 8.49
N SER A 194 16.01 -12.67 9.68
CA SER A 194 15.53 -13.98 10.12
C SER A 194 14.02 -13.98 10.38
N ALA A 195 13.40 -15.15 10.33
CA ALA A 195 11.97 -15.31 10.56
C ALA A 195 11.52 -14.77 11.93
N SER A 196 12.29 -15.03 12.98
CA SER A 196 11.99 -14.58 14.35
C SER A 196 12.15 -13.06 14.50
N GLU A 197 13.15 -12.49 13.83
CA GLU A 197 13.37 -11.05 13.81
C GLU A 197 12.27 -10.34 13.04
N ALA A 198 11.86 -10.87 11.89
CA ALA A 198 10.74 -10.34 11.11
C ALA A 198 9.44 -10.33 11.94
N ASP A 199 9.15 -11.40 12.68
CA ASP A 199 8.00 -11.48 13.58
C ASP A 199 8.06 -10.39 14.67
N SER A 200 9.22 -10.20 15.31
CA SER A 200 9.43 -9.20 16.37
C SER A 200 9.26 -7.77 15.84
N ILE A 201 9.91 -7.45 14.71
CA ILE A 201 9.81 -6.13 14.07
C ILE A 201 8.36 -5.87 13.64
N SER A 202 7.71 -6.84 12.98
CA SER A 202 6.33 -6.69 12.52
C SER A 202 5.34 -6.47 13.68
N LYS A 203 5.57 -7.16 14.82
CA LYS A 203 4.76 -6.94 16.03
C LYS A 203 4.91 -5.52 16.57
N ASN A 204 6.13 -5.01 16.63
CA ASN A 204 6.39 -3.65 17.09
C ASN A 204 5.76 -2.59 16.13
N LEU A 205 5.89 -2.79 14.81
CA LEU A 205 5.26 -1.93 13.80
C LEU A 205 3.74 -1.94 13.92
N PHE A 206 3.15 -3.11 14.14
CA PHE A 206 1.71 -3.25 14.37
C PHE A 206 1.25 -2.46 15.60
N ASP A 207 1.93 -2.61 16.73
CA ASP A 207 1.58 -1.91 17.98
C ASP A 207 1.65 -0.38 17.80
N GLN A 208 2.71 0.11 17.13
CA GLN A 208 2.85 1.52 16.82
C GLN A 208 1.74 2.02 15.86
N ALA A 209 1.39 1.26 14.83
CA ALA A 209 0.33 1.62 13.88
C ALA A 209 -1.05 1.68 14.57
N VAL A 210 -1.34 0.75 15.47
CA VAL A 210 -2.59 0.78 16.28
C VAL A 210 -2.62 2.03 17.17
N ILE A 211 -1.49 2.39 17.79
CA ILE A 211 -1.39 3.62 18.60
C ILE A 211 -1.57 4.86 17.72
N ALA A 212 -0.88 4.94 16.57
CA ALA A 212 -0.95 6.09 15.66
C ALA A 212 -2.36 6.34 15.12
N SER A 213 -3.14 5.29 14.91
CA SER A 213 -4.54 5.36 14.47
C SER A 213 -5.55 5.42 15.63
N GLU A 214 -5.10 5.52 16.87
CA GLU A 214 -5.93 5.46 18.09
C GLU A 214 -6.86 4.22 18.12
N GLY A 215 -6.46 3.13 17.50
CA GLY A 215 -7.26 1.91 17.35
C GLY A 215 -8.49 2.06 16.46
N LYS A 216 -8.60 3.13 15.67
CA LYS A 216 -9.75 3.42 14.80
C LYS A 216 -9.60 2.91 13.37
N ASP A 217 -8.40 2.50 12.97
CA ASP A 217 -8.10 1.93 11.65
C ASP A 217 -8.09 0.40 11.69
N MET A 218 -8.80 -0.23 10.76
CA MET A 218 -8.77 -1.69 10.55
C MET A 218 -7.49 -2.15 9.85
N GLY A 219 -6.81 -1.27 9.13
CA GLY A 219 -5.65 -1.55 8.30
C GLY A 219 -4.52 -2.31 9.01
N PRO A 220 -4.05 -1.88 10.20
CA PRO A 220 -3.01 -2.59 10.95
C PRO A 220 -3.37 -4.05 11.23
N TYR A 221 -4.60 -4.32 11.63
CA TYR A 221 -5.07 -5.68 11.97
C TYR A 221 -5.07 -6.60 10.74
N LEU A 222 -5.55 -6.10 9.59
CA LEU A 222 -5.53 -6.85 8.34
C LEU A 222 -4.10 -7.09 7.86
N ALA A 223 -3.27 -6.05 7.87
CA ALA A 223 -1.88 -6.17 7.44
C ALA A 223 -1.12 -7.23 8.25
N PHE A 224 -1.30 -7.25 9.58
CA PHE A 224 -0.66 -8.25 10.43
C PHE A 224 -1.27 -9.65 10.21
N ALA A 225 -2.58 -9.76 10.11
CA ALA A 225 -3.26 -11.03 9.84
C ALA A 225 -2.77 -11.65 8.50
N GLU A 226 -2.78 -10.88 7.41
CA GLU A 226 -2.40 -11.39 6.09
C GLU A 226 -0.90 -11.59 5.92
N SER A 227 -0.08 -10.67 6.41
CA SER A 227 1.38 -10.71 6.21
C SER A 227 2.13 -11.54 7.24
N VAL A 228 1.60 -11.69 8.45
CA VAL A 228 2.28 -12.43 9.53
C VAL A 228 1.52 -13.71 9.88
N SER A 229 0.30 -13.59 10.42
CA SER A 229 -0.42 -14.75 10.98
C SER A 229 -0.70 -15.81 9.92
N LYS A 230 -1.15 -15.41 8.72
CA LYS A 230 -1.39 -16.33 7.59
C LYS A 230 -0.09 -17.01 7.12
N ILE A 231 0.99 -16.26 6.93
CA ILE A 231 2.27 -16.80 6.47
C ILE A 231 2.87 -17.79 7.52
N ARG A 232 2.68 -17.49 8.81
CA ARG A 232 3.13 -18.33 9.92
C ARG A 232 2.16 -19.44 10.29
N GLN A 233 1.05 -19.62 9.55
CA GLN A 233 0.01 -20.63 9.80
C GLN A 233 -0.59 -20.53 11.21
N ARG A 234 -0.73 -19.31 11.75
CA ARG A 234 -1.31 -19.03 13.08
C ARG A 234 -2.80 -18.72 12.94
N LYS A 235 -3.63 -19.76 12.69
CA LYS A 235 -5.06 -19.62 12.39
C LYS A 235 -5.82 -18.86 13.48
N ASP A 236 -5.59 -19.18 14.77
CA ASP A 236 -6.29 -18.54 15.88
C ASP A 236 -5.97 -17.03 15.98
N GLU A 237 -4.68 -16.66 15.81
CA GLU A 237 -4.24 -15.27 15.79
C GLU A 237 -4.86 -14.50 14.61
N PHE A 238 -4.90 -15.12 13.43
CA PHE A 238 -5.51 -14.57 12.23
C PHE A 238 -7.00 -14.24 12.47
N VAL A 239 -7.77 -15.21 12.99
CA VAL A 239 -9.20 -15.04 13.31
C VAL A 239 -9.39 -13.95 14.37
N LEU A 240 -8.56 -13.96 15.42
CA LEU A 240 -8.63 -12.95 16.48
C LEU A 240 -8.43 -11.53 15.94
N LEU A 241 -7.44 -11.34 15.07
CA LEU A 241 -7.12 -10.02 14.48
C LEU A 241 -8.23 -9.53 13.56
N LEU A 242 -8.75 -10.39 12.68
CA LEU A 242 -9.85 -10.02 11.79
C LEU A 242 -11.12 -9.67 12.58
N ASN A 243 -11.44 -10.41 13.64
CA ASN A 243 -12.57 -10.08 14.50
C ASN A 243 -12.36 -8.77 15.27
N LYS A 244 -11.13 -8.46 15.71
CA LYS A 244 -10.81 -7.15 16.29
C LYS A 244 -11.03 -6.03 15.28
N ALA A 245 -10.60 -6.20 14.03
CA ALA A 245 -10.86 -5.25 12.96
C ALA A 245 -12.36 -5.03 12.76
N LEU A 246 -13.14 -6.10 12.63
CA LEU A 246 -14.60 -6.04 12.41
C LEU A 246 -15.38 -5.39 13.55
N ASN A 247 -14.83 -5.40 14.77
CA ASN A 247 -15.43 -4.71 15.91
C ASN A 247 -15.24 -3.17 15.89
N ILE A 248 -14.37 -2.65 15.02
CA ILE A 248 -14.17 -1.21 14.84
C ILE A 248 -15.39 -0.63 14.10
N LYS A 249 -16.03 0.36 14.70
CA LYS A 249 -17.19 1.01 14.10
C LYS A 249 -16.77 1.92 12.94
N ILE A 250 -17.17 1.61 11.72
CA ILE A 250 -16.84 2.37 10.49
C ILE A 250 -17.18 3.85 10.62
N ASN A 251 -18.29 4.19 11.27
CA ASN A 251 -18.75 5.57 11.43
C ASN A 251 -18.12 6.30 12.63
N SER A 252 -17.23 5.68 13.40
CA SER A 252 -16.57 6.31 14.56
C SER A 252 -15.59 7.41 14.16
N SER A 253 -15.06 7.35 12.93
CA SER A 253 -14.17 8.37 12.38
C SER A 253 -14.48 8.61 10.90
N LYS A 254 -14.65 9.87 10.52
CA LYS A 254 -14.82 10.25 9.11
C LYS A 254 -13.56 9.97 8.28
N GLU A 255 -12.40 10.08 8.92
CA GLU A 255 -11.09 9.89 8.30
C GLU A 255 -10.88 8.47 7.81
N PHE A 256 -11.22 7.47 8.63
CA PHE A 256 -11.07 6.05 8.31
C PHE A 256 -12.28 5.43 7.62
N LYS A 257 -13.34 6.20 7.36
CA LYS A 257 -14.59 5.61 6.87
C LYS A 257 -14.40 4.81 5.58
N LEU A 258 -13.66 5.36 4.61
CA LEU A 258 -13.43 4.67 3.32
C LEU A 258 -12.52 3.46 3.49
N THR A 259 -11.37 3.63 4.13
CA THR A 259 -10.40 2.56 4.36
C THR A 259 -11.00 1.43 5.17
N ASN A 260 -11.74 1.74 6.25
CA ASN A 260 -12.40 0.75 7.06
C ASN A 260 -13.55 0.03 6.32
N THR A 261 -14.25 0.70 5.39
CA THR A 261 -15.26 0.00 4.56
C THR A 261 -14.59 -1.04 3.65
N ILE A 262 -13.47 -0.69 3.02
CA ILE A 262 -12.70 -1.63 2.18
C ILE A 262 -12.12 -2.76 3.04
N SER A 263 -11.51 -2.41 4.16
CA SER A 263 -10.91 -3.37 5.10
C SER A 263 -11.95 -4.34 5.68
N LYS A 264 -13.15 -3.87 5.98
CA LYS A 264 -14.24 -4.73 6.43
C LYS A 264 -14.58 -5.79 5.39
N ASN A 265 -14.82 -5.38 4.15
CA ASN A 265 -15.15 -6.32 3.06
C ASN A 265 -14.03 -7.36 2.83
N ARG A 266 -12.78 -6.93 2.99
CA ARG A 266 -11.61 -7.82 2.92
C ARG A 266 -11.59 -8.81 4.10
N ALA A 267 -11.78 -8.32 5.32
CA ALA A 267 -11.79 -9.16 6.53
C ALA A 267 -12.91 -10.21 6.50
N GLU A 268 -14.11 -9.84 6.09
CA GLU A 268 -15.24 -10.76 5.92
C GLU A 268 -14.91 -11.84 4.88
N TRP A 269 -14.39 -11.45 3.71
CA TRP A 269 -13.99 -12.41 2.68
C TRP A 269 -12.89 -13.37 3.16
N LEU A 270 -11.90 -12.88 3.91
CA LEU A 270 -10.83 -13.71 4.45
C LEU A 270 -11.36 -14.75 5.46
N LEU A 271 -12.31 -14.37 6.31
CA LEU A 271 -12.96 -15.31 7.24
C LEU A 271 -13.84 -16.33 6.53
N ASP A 272 -14.59 -15.92 5.52
CA ASP A 272 -15.46 -16.81 4.72
C ASP A 272 -14.66 -17.86 3.93
N ASN A 273 -13.38 -17.59 3.64
CA ASN A 273 -12.50 -18.49 2.88
C ASN A 273 -11.32 -19.01 3.74
N ILE A 274 -11.46 -19.02 5.05
CA ILE A 274 -10.36 -19.32 5.97
C ILE A 274 -9.71 -20.69 5.73
N ASP A 275 -10.49 -21.70 5.37
CA ASP A 275 -9.99 -23.06 5.15
C ASP A 275 -9.12 -23.20 3.89
N GLU A 276 -9.10 -22.16 3.01
CA GLU A 276 -8.21 -22.10 1.87
C GLU A 276 -6.80 -21.56 2.23
N PHE A 277 -6.64 -21.01 3.42
CA PHE A 277 -5.40 -20.35 3.85
C PHE A 277 -4.62 -21.12 4.91
N PHE A 278 -5.25 -22.10 5.58
CA PHE A 278 -4.66 -22.87 6.68
C PHE A 278 -4.78 -24.36 6.46
N TYR A 279 -3.70 -25.10 6.76
CA TYR A 279 -3.58 -26.54 6.57
C TYR A 279 -3.76 -27.30 7.86
#